data_035ad7e6f84a1b7cb904bc4636621d0d
#
_entry.id   035ad7e6f84a1b7cb904bc4636621d0d
#
_cell.length_a   1.000
_cell.length_b   1.000
_cell.length_c   1.000
_cell.angle_alpha   90.00
_cell.angle_beta   90.00
_cell.angle_gamma   90.00
#
_symmetry.space_group_name_H-M   'P 1'
#
loop_
_entity.id
_entity.type
_entity.pdbx_description
1 polymer ?
#
loop_
_entity_poly.entity_id
_entity_poly.type
_entity_poly.pdbx_seq_one_letter_code
_entity_poly.pdbx_strand_id
1 'polypeptide(L)'
;MKEDERLDSLIPETFTAFDRVLDEHRFEPSVHETGRVKSIGRGIARIEGLPHVQSEEMVIIEGGVPGMVFNLDRDEVGVILFSESDEMHAGSIVKRTGRVMDVPVGDALLGRVLDATAAPLDGRGPVGAIEKRPIERDAPAIMDRDPVTVPLQTGLKVIDALIPIGRGQRELILGDRQTGKSAIALDTIINQKGKDVICVYCAVGQRNSSVAKFIEDLQKHDAMEYSIVVSTSGEDPPGMRFIAPYAATTMAEHFMDKGKDVLIIYDDLTNHAIAYRELSLLLRRPPGREAFPGDIFYIHSRLLERATHLKEEFGGGSLTALPIVATEAQNVSAYIPTNIISITDGQIYLSPDLFQKGILPAVDVGKSVSRVGGKTQLPAYRAVAGNLRLSYSQFEELEKFARFSTRLDEETRKTIERGRRVREVLKQDQYNTLSVPEQMVALLSVTEGLFDDIPVDNIDETEKKILSAVKGKLPDISQDRKSVV
;
A
#
# COMPACT_ATOMS: atom_id res chain seq x y z
N MET A 1 -65.09 15.09 12.29
CA MET A 1 -65.40 13.67 12.24
C MET A 1 -64.34 12.81 11.49
N LYS A 2 -63.34 13.38 10.82
CA LYS A 2 -62.29 12.59 10.15
C LYS A 2 -60.90 12.61 10.85
N GLU A 3 -60.70 13.45 11.84
CA GLU A 3 -59.45 13.50 12.60
C GLU A 3 -59.46 12.57 13.82
N ASP A 4 -60.58 12.39 14.47
CA ASP A 4 -60.72 11.47 15.64
C ASP A 4 -60.59 9.99 15.24
N GLU A 5 -61.12 9.59 14.08
CA GLU A 5 -60.99 8.20 13.58
C GLU A 5 -59.52 7.86 13.21
N ARG A 6 -58.70 8.85 12.90
CA ARG A 6 -57.28 8.64 12.58
C ARG A 6 -56.40 8.52 13.83
N LEU A 7 -56.76 9.19 14.91
CA LEU A 7 -56.11 9.07 16.21
C LEU A 7 -56.41 7.72 16.88
N ASP A 8 -57.64 7.25 16.79
CA ASP A 8 -58.06 5.95 17.37
C ASP A 8 -57.44 4.74 16.68
N SER A 9 -56.98 4.84 15.42
CA SER A 9 -56.23 3.80 14.74
C SER A 9 -54.72 3.86 14.96
N LEU A 10 -54.17 5.04 15.18
CA LEU A 10 -52.74 5.25 15.44
C LEU A 10 -52.31 4.79 16.84
N ILE A 11 -53.19 4.91 17.83
CA ILE A 11 -52.87 4.54 19.21
C ILE A 11 -52.56 3.03 19.35
N PRO A 12 -53.41 2.09 18.83
CA PRO A 12 -53.15 0.66 18.88
C PRO A 12 -51.87 0.25 18.10
N GLU A 13 -51.66 0.86 16.91
CA GLU A 13 -50.46 0.58 16.14
C GLU A 13 -49.18 1.00 16.85
N THR A 14 -49.21 2.17 17.54
CA THR A 14 -48.07 2.67 18.32
C THR A 14 -47.80 1.78 19.54
N PHE A 15 -48.85 1.33 20.25
CA PHE A 15 -48.70 0.39 21.36
C PHE A 15 -48.22 -0.98 20.89
N THR A 16 -48.70 -1.49 19.77
CA THR A 16 -48.19 -2.74 19.19
C THR A 16 -46.74 -2.65 18.77
N ALA A 17 -46.30 -1.50 18.23
CA ALA A 17 -44.89 -1.24 17.92
C ALA A 17 -44.05 -1.14 19.21
N PHE A 18 -44.60 -0.53 20.26
CA PHE A 18 -43.94 -0.45 21.57
C PHE A 18 -43.80 -1.82 22.25
N ASP A 19 -44.88 -2.63 22.24
CA ASP A 19 -44.86 -3.99 22.77
C ASP A 19 -43.86 -4.88 22.01
N ARG A 20 -43.79 -4.72 20.68
CA ARG A 20 -42.85 -5.42 19.84
C ARG A 20 -41.41 -5.06 20.19
N VAL A 21 -41.10 -3.76 20.38
CA VAL A 21 -39.78 -3.29 20.80
C VAL A 21 -39.44 -3.77 22.21
N LEU A 22 -40.42 -3.82 23.13
CA LEU A 22 -40.24 -4.34 24.48
C LEU A 22 -40.03 -5.85 24.52
N ASP A 23 -40.69 -6.60 23.65
CA ASP A 23 -40.52 -8.06 23.53
C ASP A 23 -39.19 -8.43 22.83
N GLU A 24 -38.77 -7.64 21.86
CA GLU A 24 -37.47 -7.77 21.19
C GLU A 24 -36.31 -7.33 22.06
N HIS A 25 -36.50 -6.38 23.00
CA HIS A 25 -35.54 -5.91 23.96
C HIS A 25 -35.74 -6.55 25.34
N ARG A 26 -35.50 -7.86 25.44
CA ARG A 26 -35.34 -8.47 26.76
C ARG A 26 -34.08 -7.88 27.41
N PHE A 27 -34.29 -7.16 28.51
CA PHE A 27 -33.21 -6.69 29.35
C PHE A 27 -32.55 -7.92 30.01
N GLU A 28 -31.56 -8.49 29.33
CA GLU A 28 -30.66 -9.46 29.96
C GLU A 28 -29.60 -8.66 30.70
N PRO A 29 -29.52 -8.74 32.04
CA PRO A 29 -28.44 -8.09 32.75
C PRO A 29 -27.10 -8.71 32.34
N SER A 30 -26.37 -8.01 31.49
CA SER A 30 -25.01 -8.42 31.10
C SER A 30 -24.03 -7.96 32.18
N VAL A 31 -23.33 -8.91 32.79
CA VAL A 31 -22.24 -8.61 33.69
C VAL A 31 -21.03 -8.21 32.85
N HIS A 32 -20.67 -6.94 32.85
CA HIS A 32 -19.47 -6.46 32.18
C HIS A 32 -18.34 -6.35 33.18
N GLU A 33 -17.20 -6.95 32.84
CA GLU A 33 -15.95 -6.73 33.55
C GLU A 33 -15.46 -5.29 33.27
N THR A 34 -15.19 -4.56 34.37
CA THR A 34 -14.75 -3.17 34.28
C THR A 34 -13.39 -2.99 34.92
N GLY A 35 -12.55 -2.20 34.29
CA GLY A 35 -11.29 -1.72 34.87
C GLY A 35 -11.34 -0.22 35.14
N ARG A 36 -10.22 0.29 35.64
CA ARG A 36 -10.00 1.72 35.89
C ARG A 36 -8.71 2.17 35.27
N VAL A 37 -8.73 3.35 34.68
CA VAL A 37 -7.52 4.00 34.17
C VAL A 37 -6.63 4.38 35.34
N LYS A 38 -5.42 3.84 35.39
CA LYS A 38 -4.40 4.18 36.38
C LYS A 38 -3.61 5.42 35.97
N SER A 39 -3.23 5.47 34.69
CA SER A 39 -2.53 6.61 34.08
C SER A 39 -2.78 6.68 32.60
N ILE A 40 -2.72 7.89 32.07
CA ILE A 40 -2.97 8.19 30.67
C ILE A 40 -1.93 9.17 30.16
N GLY A 41 -1.59 9.09 28.88
CA GLY A 41 -0.78 10.09 28.20
C GLY A 41 -0.27 9.63 26.85
N ARG A 42 -0.20 10.58 25.90
CA ARG A 42 0.39 10.40 24.57
C ARG A 42 -0.14 9.19 23.80
N GLY A 43 -1.46 8.99 23.78
CA GLY A 43 -2.08 7.90 23.01
C GLY A 43 -2.01 6.52 23.66
N ILE A 44 -1.65 6.41 24.94
CA ILE A 44 -1.73 5.17 25.71
C ILE A 44 -2.48 5.37 27.05
N ALA A 45 -3.10 4.30 27.53
CA ALA A 45 -3.63 4.20 28.89
C ALA A 45 -3.10 2.95 29.58
N ARG A 46 -2.89 3.04 30.90
CA ARG A 46 -2.63 1.88 31.75
C ARG A 46 -3.85 1.66 32.62
N ILE A 47 -4.33 0.43 32.64
CA ILE A 47 -5.61 0.05 33.25
C ILE A 47 -5.37 -1.03 34.28
N GLU A 48 -6.09 -0.95 35.37
CA GLU A 48 -6.15 -1.98 36.44
C GLU A 48 -7.55 -2.61 36.44
N GLY A 49 -7.64 -3.90 36.79
CA GLY A 49 -8.91 -4.54 37.11
C GLY A 49 -9.61 -5.24 35.91
N LEU A 50 -8.86 -5.64 34.87
CA LEU A 50 -9.37 -6.45 33.74
C LEU A 50 -8.67 -7.81 33.67
N PRO A 51 -8.91 -8.74 34.64
CA PRO A 51 -8.14 -10.00 34.70
C PRO A 51 -8.36 -10.97 33.56
N HIS A 52 -9.46 -10.87 32.82
CA HIS A 52 -9.79 -11.79 31.73
C HIS A 52 -9.69 -11.15 30.34
N VAL A 53 -9.17 -9.93 30.24
CA VAL A 53 -8.99 -9.25 28.96
C VAL A 53 -7.94 -9.97 28.10
N GLN A 54 -8.16 -10.02 26.80
CA GLN A 54 -7.28 -10.67 25.83
C GLN A 54 -6.38 -9.65 25.11
N SER A 55 -5.27 -10.13 24.57
CA SER A 55 -4.45 -9.32 23.67
C SER A 55 -5.26 -8.90 22.43
N GLU A 56 -5.05 -7.66 21.97
CA GLU A 56 -5.75 -7.07 20.82
C GLU A 56 -7.26 -6.88 21.03
N GLU A 57 -7.77 -7.13 22.22
CA GLU A 57 -9.18 -6.88 22.55
C GLU A 57 -9.47 -5.37 22.57
N MET A 58 -10.59 -5.00 21.98
CA MET A 58 -11.11 -3.63 22.06
C MET A 58 -11.70 -3.35 23.42
N VAL A 59 -11.36 -2.19 23.96
CA VAL A 59 -11.93 -1.64 25.19
C VAL A 59 -12.51 -0.26 24.91
N ILE A 60 -13.53 0.10 25.65
CA ILE A 60 -14.14 1.44 25.61
C ILE A 60 -13.90 2.12 26.95
N ILE A 61 -13.22 3.24 26.92
CA ILE A 61 -12.99 4.09 28.08
C ILE A 61 -14.16 5.06 28.23
N GLU A 62 -14.45 5.48 29.46
CA GLU A 62 -15.44 6.50 29.79
C GLU A 62 -15.30 7.72 28.84
N GLY A 63 -16.45 8.25 28.36
CA GLY A 63 -16.45 9.22 27.26
C GLY A 63 -16.50 8.59 25.86
N GLY A 64 -16.56 7.24 25.75
CA GLY A 64 -16.69 6.54 24.48
C GLY A 64 -15.37 6.37 23.70
N VAL A 65 -14.22 6.61 24.34
CA VAL A 65 -12.91 6.53 23.71
C VAL A 65 -12.52 5.08 23.46
N PRO A 66 -12.34 4.66 22.19
CA PRO A 66 -11.91 3.32 21.85
C PRO A 66 -10.41 3.14 22.04
N GLY A 67 -10.03 1.98 22.57
CA GLY A 67 -8.64 1.56 22.67
C GLY A 67 -8.48 0.07 22.42
N MET A 68 -7.26 -0.36 22.15
CA MET A 68 -6.90 -1.76 21.93
C MET A 68 -5.87 -2.20 22.98
N VAL A 69 -6.10 -3.36 23.56
CA VAL A 69 -5.19 -3.97 24.53
C VAL A 69 -3.91 -4.40 23.81
N PHE A 70 -2.77 -3.96 24.32
CA PHE A 70 -1.48 -4.15 23.69
C PHE A 70 -0.45 -4.87 24.57
N ASN A 71 -0.44 -4.57 25.88
CA ASN A 71 0.36 -5.26 26.87
C ASN A 71 -0.54 -5.88 27.93
N LEU A 72 -0.23 -7.12 28.29
CA LEU A 72 -0.84 -7.85 29.40
C LEU A 72 0.23 -8.10 30.44
N ASP A 73 0.31 -7.23 31.45
CA ASP A 73 1.17 -7.41 32.60
C ASP A 73 0.35 -7.97 33.79
N ARG A 74 1.03 -8.46 34.82
CA ARG A 74 0.37 -9.10 35.97
C ARG A 74 -0.60 -8.18 36.70
N ASP A 75 -0.22 -6.92 36.86
CA ASP A 75 -0.92 -5.95 37.72
C ASP A 75 -1.56 -4.82 36.91
N GLU A 76 -1.25 -4.70 35.61
CA GLU A 76 -1.80 -3.66 34.73
C GLU A 76 -1.91 -4.10 33.27
N VAL A 77 -2.84 -3.48 32.56
CA VAL A 77 -3.07 -3.68 31.14
C VAL A 77 -2.66 -2.41 30.41
N GLY A 78 -1.76 -2.54 29.42
CA GLY A 78 -1.39 -1.45 28.53
C GLY A 78 -2.32 -1.38 27.33
N VAL A 79 -2.95 -0.24 27.14
CA VAL A 79 -3.91 0.00 26.06
C VAL A 79 -3.41 1.14 25.18
N ILE A 80 -3.45 0.93 23.86
CA ILE A 80 -3.24 1.98 22.86
C ILE A 80 -4.58 2.64 22.53
N LEU A 81 -4.58 3.97 22.42
CA LEU A 81 -5.78 4.77 22.20
C LEU A 81 -5.86 5.19 20.74
N PHE A 82 -7.07 5.25 20.19
CA PHE A 82 -7.33 5.66 18.81
C PHE A 82 -7.82 7.10 18.70
N SER A 83 -8.22 7.69 19.81
CA SER A 83 -8.57 9.10 19.90
C SER A 83 -8.15 9.66 21.28
N GLU A 84 -8.07 10.97 21.38
CA GLU A 84 -7.89 11.68 22.63
C GLU A 84 -9.22 12.31 23.04
N SER A 85 -9.46 12.42 24.32
CA SER A 85 -10.62 13.11 24.88
C SER A 85 -10.22 13.84 26.17
N ASP A 86 -10.65 15.07 26.30
CA ASP A 86 -10.44 15.88 27.52
C ASP A 86 -11.20 15.31 28.74
N GLU A 87 -12.21 14.47 28.50
CA GLU A 87 -12.99 13.83 29.57
C GLU A 87 -12.26 12.64 30.23
N MET A 88 -11.23 12.14 29.57
CA MET A 88 -10.50 10.96 30.00
C MET A 88 -9.43 11.30 31.03
N HIS A 89 -9.53 10.71 32.23
CA HIS A 89 -8.62 10.99 33.36
C HIS A 89 -8.28 9.72 34.16
N ALA A 90 -7.34 9.81 35.06
CA ALA A 90 -7.05 8.73 35.99
C ALA A 90 -8.28 8.45 36.87
N GLY A 91 -8.70 7.17 36.94
CA GLY A 91 -9.91 6.74 37.62
C GLY A 91 -11.10 6.51 36.67
N SER A 92 -11.07 6.97 35.40
CA SER A 92 -12.09 6.70 34.40
C SER A 92 -12.37 5.21 34.26
N ILE A 93 -13.63 4.84 34.04
CA ILE A 93 -14.07 3.45 33.90
C ILE A 93 -13.73 2.94 32.51
N VAL A 94 -13.24 1.72 32.44
CA VAL A 94 -12.94 1.00 31.20
C VAL A 94 -13.81 -0.25 31.11
N LYS A 95 -14.48 -0.44 29.98
CA LYS A 95 -15.33 -1.60 29.70
C LYS A 95 -14.68 -2.48 28.62
N ARG A 96 -14.66 -3.77 28.85
CA ARG A 96 -14.34 -4.77 27.83
C ARG A 96 -15.45 -4.83 26.79
N THR A 97 -15.05 -5.08 25.54
CA THR A 97 -16.02 -5.37 24.47
C THR A 97 -16.15 -6.88 24.20
N GLY A 98 -15.18 -7.69 24.64
CA GLY A 98 -15.10 -9.12 24.29
C GLY A 98 -14.79 -9.37 22.81
N ARG A 99 -14.38 -8.34 22.07
CA ARG A 99 -14.10 -8.41 20.63
C ARG A 99 -12.70 -7.88 20.34
N VAL A 100 -12.00 -8.53 19.44
CA VAL A 100 -10.74 -8.01 18.89
C VAL A 100 -11.01 -6.84 17.95
N MET A 101 -9.99 -6.03 17.67
CA MET A 101 -10.10 -4.93 16.70
C MET A 101 -10.51 -5.47 15.33
N ASP A 102 -11.63 -4.98 14.83
CA ASP A 102 -12.21 -5.34 13.53
C ASP A 102 -12.49 -4.11 12.66
N VAL A 103 -12.53 -4.33 11.33
CA VAL A 103 -12.91 -3.30 10.36
C VAL A 103 -13.98 -3.81 9.41
N PRO A 104 -14.85 -2.92 8.89
CA PRO A 104 -15.80 -3.28 7.86
C PRO A 104 -15.07 -3.63 6.57
N VAL A 105 -15.62 -4.61 5.85
CA VAL A 105 -15.10 -5.07 4.55
C VAL A 105 -16.24 -5.17 3.55
N GLY A 106 -15.95 -5.06 2.26
CA GLY A 106 -16.94 -5.21 1.19
C GLY A 106 -16.83 -4.15 0.10
N ASP A 107 -17.64 -4.32 -0.94
CA ASP A 107 -17.67 -3.47 -2.13
C ASP A 107 -18.06 -2.01 -1.80
N ALA A 108 -18.80 -1.79 -0.69
CA ALA A 108 -19.17 -0.46 -0.21
C ALA A 108 -17.95 0.44 0.17
N LEU A 109 -16.76 -0.14 0.27
CA LEU A 109 -15.52 0.59 0.54
C LEU A 109 -14.90 1.19 -0.73
N LEU A 110 -15.29 0.72 -1.92
CA LEU A 110 -14.74 1.24 -3.18
C LEU A 110 -15.10 2.71 -3.36
N GLY A 111 -14.12 3.49 -3.77
CA GLY A 111 -14.26 4.94 -3.93
C GLY A 111 -14.27 5.74 -2.62
N ARG A 112 -14.04 5.11 -1.45
CA ARG A 112 -14.09 5.76 -0.15
C ARG A 112 -12.70 6.15 0.36
N VAL A 113 -12.69 7.20 1.19
CA VAL A 113 -11.54 7.63 1.98
C VAL A 113 -11.88 7.45 3.45
N LEU A 114 -11.09 6.64 4.14
CA LEU A 114 -11.35 6.16 5.49
C LEU A 114 -10.14 6.40 6.40
N ASP A 115 -10.37 6.46 7.70
CA ASP A 115 -9.28 6.35 8.68
C ASP A 115 -8.95 4.87 8.99
N ALA A 116 -8.02 4.64 9.91
CA ALA A 116 -7.59 3.30 10.29
C ALA A 116 -8.66 2.48 11.03
N THR A 117 -9.72 3.11 11.56
CA THR A 117 -10.88 2.45 12.16
C THR A 117 -12.03 2.28 11.17
N ALA A 118 -11.80 2.66 9.90
CA ALA A 118 -12.78 2.75 8.83
C ALA A 118 -13.86 3.81 9.03
N ALA A 119 -13.60 4.83 9.84
CA ALA A 119 -14.45 6.01 9.88
C ALA A 119 -14.25 6.86 8.61
N PRO A 120 -15.34 7.33 7.97
CA PRO A 120 -15.25 8.05 6.70
C PRO A 120 -14.62 9.44 6.89
N LEU A 121 -13.64 9.75 6.03
CA LEU A 121 -12.99 11.06 5.92
C LEU A 121 -13.48 11.86 4.70
N ASP A 122 -14.28 11.26 3.84
CA ASP A 122 -14.76 11.83 2.56
C ASP A 122 -16.07 12.60 2.64
N GLY A 123 -16.65 12.74 3.84
CA GLY A 123 -17.92 13.43 4.04
C GLY A 123 -19.17 12.73 3.46
N ARG A 124 -19.05 11.51 2.93
CA ARG A 124 -20.15 10.76 2.30
C ARG A 124 -20.99 9.95 3.29
N GLY A 125 -20.84 10.18 4.59
CA GLY A 125 -21.55 9.46 5.64
C GLY A 125 -21.03 8.02 5.89
N PRO A 126 -21.64 7.28 6.83
CA PRO A 126 -21.20 5.96 7.24
C PRO A 126 -21.10 4.97 6.08
N VAL A 127 -20.16 4.03 6.18
CA VAL A 127 -20.04 2.96 5.20
C VAL A 127 -21.11 1.91 5.48
N GLY A 128 -21.93 1.59 4.49
CA GLY A 128 -23.00 0.57 4.57
C GLY A 128 -22.46 -0.86 4.49
N ALA A 129 -21.31 -1.15 5.12
CA ALA A 129 -20.74 -2.49 5.13
C ALA A 129 -21.46 -3.40 6.11
N ILE A 130 -21.73 -4.62 5.70
CA ILE A 130 -22.47 -5.63 6.47
C ILE A 130 -21.49 -6.53 7.23
N GLU A 131 -20.35 -6.86 6.63
CA GLU A 131 -19.33 -7.77 7.17
C GLU A 131 -18.22 -7.00 7.87
N LYS A 132 -17.76 -7.52 9.01
CA LYS A 132 -16.56 -7.04 9.70
C LYS A 132 -15.58 -8.18 9.84
N ARG A 133 -14.29 -7.87 9.73
CA ARG A 133 -13.20 -8.83 9.90
C ARG A 133 -12.15 -8.30 10.85
N PRO A 134 -11.53 -9.16 11.66
CA PRO A 134 -10.38 -8.79 12.49
C PRO A 134 -9.26 -8.19 11.65
N ILE A 135 -8.57 -7.18 12.19
CA ILE A 135 -7.41 -6.59 11.49
C ILE A 135 -6.19 -7.51 11.53
N GLU A 136 -6.09 -8.37 12.54
CA GLU A 136 -5.06 -9.39 12.65
C GLU A 136 -5.59 -10.71 12.13
N ARG A 137 -4.83 -11.30 11.22
CA ARG A 137 -5.12 -12.59 10.60
C ARG A 137 -3.81 -13.28 10.28
N ASP A 138 -3.77 -14.58 10.43
CA ASP A 138 -2.65 -15.38 9.96
C ASP A 138 -2.53 -15.30 8.43
N ALA A 139 -1.30 -15.23 7.94
CA ALA A 139 -1.05 -15.29 6.51
C ALA A 139 -1.49 -16.65 5.93
N PRO A 140 -1.95 -16.71 4.67
CA PRO A 140 -2.28 -17.97 4.01
C PRO A 140 -1.13 -18.98 4.12
N ALA A 141 -1.47 -20.24 4.38
CA ALA A 141 -0.47 -21.31 4.51
C ALA A 141 0.33 -21.50 3.21
N ILE A 142 1.53 -22.06 3.30
CA ILE A 142 2.39 -22.27 2.12
C ILE A 142 1.67 -23.13 1.07
N MET A 143 0.88 -24.11 1.52
CA MET A 143 0.16 -25.01 0.62
C MET A 143 -1.02 -24.35 -0.10
N ASP A 144 -1.50 -23.21 0.39
CA ASP A 144 -2.63 -22.46 -0.18
C ASP A 144 -2.17 -21.46 -1.26
N ARG A 145 -0.85 -21.27 -1.36
CA ARG A 145 -0.24 -20.28 -2.28
C ARG A 145 0.06 -20.92 -3.63
N ASP A 146 -0.16 -20.11 -4.68
CA ASP A 146 0.25 -20.41 -6.04
C ASP A 146 1.52 -19.62 -6.43
N PRO A 147 2.37 -20.15 -7.33
CA PRO A 147 3.51 -19.41 -7.84
C PRO A 147 3.11 -18.11 -8.53
N VAL A 148 3.90 -17.07 -8.30
CA VAL A 148 3.72 -15.77 -8.94
C VAL A 148 4.21 -15.84 -10.40
N THR A 149 3.28 -15.86 -11.36
CA THR A 149 3.56 -16.01 -12.78
C THR A 149 2.88 -14.96 -13.66
N VAL A 150 1.83 -14.31 -13.16
CA VAL A 150 1.07 -13.30 -13.90
C VAL A 150 1.65 -11.90 -13.59
N PRO A 151 1.95 -11.07 -14.63
CA PRO A 151 2.50 -9.74 -14.39
C PRO A 151 1.46 -8.76 -13.82
N LEU A 152 1.92 -7.90 -12.90
CA LEU A 152 1.25 -6.65 -12.56
C LEU A 152 1.90 -5.52 -13.35
N GLN A 153 1.23 -5.01 -14.37
CA GLN A 153 1.77 -3.95 -15.21
C GLN A 153 1.67 -2.60 -14.50
N THR A 154 2.80 -1.95 -14.29
CA THR A 154 2.85 -0.62 -13.65
C THR A 154 2.60 0.51 -14.64
N GLY A 155 2.79 0.25 -15.94
CA GLY A 155 2.74 1.25 -17.01
C GLY A 155 4.02 2.07 -17.12
N LEU A 156 5.04 1.74 -16.33
CA LEU A 156 6.34 2.41 -16.32
C LEU A 156 7.38 1.53 -17.02
N LYS A 157 7.93 2.01 -18.13
CA LYS A 157 8.89 1.27 -18.99
C LYS A 157 10.05 0.66 -18.19
N VAL A 158 10.65 1.45 -17.31
CA VAL A 158 11.82 1.03 -16.52
C VAL A 158 11.49 -0.10 -15.55
N ILE A 159 10.28 -0.12 -14.99
CA ILE A 159 9.85 -1.15 -14.03
C ILE A 159 9.40 -2.39 -14.79
N ASP A 160 8.44 -2.27 -15.70
CA ASP A 160 7.84 -3.41 -16.41
C ASP A 160 8.88 -4.18 -17.23
N ALA A 161 9.89 -3.48 -17.80
CA ALA A 161 10.95 -4.10 -18.58
C ALA A 161 12.11 -4.67 -17.74
N LEU A 162 12.57 -3.96 -16.71
CA LEU A 162 13.83 -4.28 -16.02
C LEU A 162 13.66 -4.85 -14.62
N ILE A 163 12.54 -4.56 -13.96
CA ILE A 163 12.23 -4.95 -12.57
C ILE A 163 10.77 -5.39 -12.49
N PRO A 164 10.36 -6.43 -13.23
CA PRO A 164 8.96 -6.82 -13.35
C PRO A 164 8.37 -7.23 -12.03
N ILE A 165 7.12 -6.84 -11.82
CA ILE A 165 6.31 -7.17 -10.64
C ILE A 165 5.24 -8.19 -11.05
N GLY A 166 5.03 -9.21 -10.23
CA GLY A 166 3.97 -10.20 -10.43
C GLY A 166 2.80 -10.00 -9.48
N ARG A 167 1.62 -10.48 -9.87
CA ARG A 167 0.43 -10.49 -9.02
C ARG A 167 0.65 -11.43 -7.83
N GLY A 168 0.50 -10.90 -6.61
CA GLY A 168 0.82 -11.62 -5.38
C GLY A 168 2.26 -11.42 -4.88
N GLN A 169 3.09 -10.63 -5.57
CA GLN A 169 4.45 -10.31 -5.17
C GLN A 169 4.48 -9.16 -4.16
N ARG A 170 5.53 -9.14 -3.33
CA ARG A 170 5.88 -8.04 -2.42
C ARG A 170 7.10 -7.32 -2.98
N GLU A 171 6.94 -6.15 -3.54
CA GLU A 171 8.04 -5.39 -4.12
C GLU A 171 8.22 -4.07 -3.37
N LEU A 172 9.37 -3.88 -2.73
CA LEU A 172 9.68 -2.70 -1.94
C LEU A 172 10.02 -1.51 -2.83
N ILE A 173 9.44 -0.34 -2.57
CA ILE A 173 9.86 0.93 -3.15
C ILE A 173 10.71 1.68 -2.11
N LEU A 174 11.98 1.88 -2.40
CA LEU A 174 12.99 2.36 -1.45
C LEU A 174 13.69 3.61 -1.98
N GLY A 175 13.94 4.59 -1.14
CA GLY A 175 14.71 5.78 -1.51
C GLY A 175 14.51 6.96 -0.56
N ASP A 176 15.31 7.98 -0.69
CA ASP A 176 15.25 9.18 0.15
C ASP A 176 13.91 9.93 -0.03
N ARG A 177 13.62 10.84 0.88
CA ARG A 177 12.42 11.68 0.77
C ARG A 177 12.44 12.47 -0.54
N GLN A 178 11.26 12.64 -1.16
CA GLN A 178 11.05 13.41 -2.40
C GLN A 178 11.78 12.86 -3.64
N THR A 179 12.09 11.56 -3.70
CA THR A 179 12.68 10.91 -4.89
C THR A 179 11.66 10.35 -5.87
N GLY A 180 10.35 10.50 -5.62
CA GLY A 180 9.29 10.03 -6.51
C GLY A 180 8.65 8.69 -6.13
N LYS A 181 8.84 8.18 -4.89
CA LYS A 181 8.25 6.90 -4.44
C LYS A 181 6.73 6.87 -4.60
N SER A 182 6.03 7.87 -4.04
CA SER A 182 4.57 7.97 -4.14
C SER A 182 4.09 8.25 -5.56
N ALA A 183 4.93 8.86 -6.44
CA ALA A 183 4.60 9.03 -7.85
C ALA A 183 4.54 7.69 -8.59
N ILE A 184 5.51 6.80 -8.36
CA ILE A 184 5.48 5.44 -8.91
C ILE A 184 4.23 4.68 -8.43
N ALA A 185 3.89 4.81 -7.14
CA ALA A 185 2.71 4.20 -6.56
C ALA A 185 1.42 4.70 -7.24
N LEU A 186 1.30 6.01 -7.43
CA LEU A 186 0.16 6.65 -8.08
C LEU A 186 0.03 6.21 -9.55
N ASP A 187 1.12 6.25 -10.31
CA ASP A 187 1.12 5.82 -11.72
C ASP A 187 0.76 4.34 -11.85
N THR A 188 1.22 3.50 -10.91
CA THR A 188 0.86 2.09 -10.86
C THR A 188 -0.64 1.90 -10.63
N ILE A 189 -1.27 2.66 -9.72
CA ILE A 189 -2.73 2.63 -9.50
C ILE A 189 -3.46 3.10 -10.77
N ILE A 190 -3.09 4.25 -11.33
CA ILE A 190 -3.71 4.80 -12.53
C ILE A 190 -3.68 3.78 -13.69
N ASN A 191 -2.58 3.06 -13.82
CA ASN A 191 -2.42 2.05 -14.87
C ASN A 191 -3.31 0.81 -14.66
N GLN A 192 -3.96 0.61 -13.50
CA GLN A 192 -4.87 -0.52 -13.30
C GLN A 192 -6.27 -0.28 -13.88
N LYS A 193 -6.58 0.91 -14.39
CA LYS A 193 -7.87 1.20 -15.02
C LYS A 193 -8.21 0.18 -16.12
N GLY A 194 -9.35 -0.50 -15.95
CA GLY A 194 -9.83 -1.52 -16.90
C GLY A 194 -9.07 -2.86 -16.89
N LYS A 195 -8.29 -3.16 -15.83
CA LYS A 195 -7.52 -4.41 -15.70
C LYS A 195 -8.04 -5.34 -14.60
N ASP A 196 -9.24 -5.08 -14.08
CA ASP A 196 -9.88 -5.84 -12.98
C ASP A 196 -9.02 -5.97 -11.70
N VAL A 197 -8.19 -4.98 -11.43
CA VAL A 197 -7.38 -4.90 -10.21
C VAL A 197 -7.97 -3.86 -9.28
N ILE A 198 -8.26 -4.26 -8.06
CA ILE A 198 -8.70 -3.36 -6.99
C ILE A 198 -7.46 -2.78 -6.31
N CYS A 199 -7.46 -1.48 -6.06
CA CYS A 199 -6.32 -0.81 -5.45
C CYS A 199 -6.64 -0.34 -4.03
N VAL A 200 -5.72 -0.55 -3.09
CA VAL A 200 -5.81 -0.04 -1.73
C VAL A 200 -4.57 0.82 -1.46
N TYR A 201 -4.78 2.10 -1.20
CA TYR A 201 -3.70 3.01 -0.81
C TYR A 201 -3.78 3.31 0.68
N CYS A 202 -2.77 2.89 1.42
CA CYS A 202 -2.64 3.11 2.84
C CYS A 202 -1.60 4.18 3.13
N ALA A 203 -2.05 5.40 3.44
CA ALA A 203 -1.21 6.51 3.87
C ALA A 203 -0.98 6.43 5.38
N VAL A 204 0.27 6.23 5.80
CA VAL A 204 0.64 6.08 7.21
C VAL A 204 1.44 7.28 7.68
N GLY A 205 0.83 8.10 8.53
CA GLY A 205 1.49 9.27 9.10
C GLY A 205 1.90 10.31 8.06
N GLN A 206 1.18 10.39 6.94
CA GLN A 206 1.44 11.35 5.87
C GLN A 206 0.83 12.72 6.20
N ARG A 207 1.32 13.76 5.53
CA ARG A 207 0.72 15.10 5.66
C ARG A 207 -0.64 15.13 4.98
N ASN A 208 -1.65 15.68 5.63
CA ASN A 208 -3.00 15.80 5.08
C ASN A 208 -3.03 16.46 3.68
N SER A 209 -2.19 17.47 3.44
CA SER A 209 -2.07 18.12 2.12
C SER A 209 -1.54 17.17 1.02
N SER A 210 -0.63 16.27 1.37
CA SER A 210 -0.09 15.27 0.43
C SER A 210 -1.13 14.21 0.09
N VAL A 211 -1.87 13.74 1.09
CA VAL A 211 -2.97 12.78 0.91
C VAL A 211 -4.10 13.39 0.09
N ALA A 212 -4.49 14.64 0.39
CA ALA A 212 -5.52 15.35 -0.37
C ALA A 212 -5.15 15.48 -1.85
N LYS A 213 -3.89 15.85 -2.15
CA LYS A 213 -3.39 15.90 -3.53
C LYS A 213 -3.41 14.53 -4.20
N PHE A 214 -2.99 13.47 -3.50
CA PHE A 214 -3.01 12.11 -4.03
C PHE A 214 -4.44 11.67 -4.39
N ILE A 215 -5.41 11.95 -3.52
CA ILE A 215 -6.84 11.68 -3.77
C ILE A 215 -7.35 12.49 -4.97
N GLU A 216 -7.01 13.78 -5.06
CA GLU A 216 -7.37 14.62 -6.21
C GLU A 216 -6.81 14.04 -7.52
N ASP A 217 -5.56 13.59 -7.51
CA ASP A 217 -4.92 12.97 -8.67
C ASP A 217 -5.60 11.64 -9.05
N LEU A 218 -6.01 10.80 -8.07
CA LEU A 218 -6.81 9.60 -8.34
C LEU A 218 -8.18 9.93 -8.95
N GLN A 219 -8.84 10.98 -8.46
CA GLN A 219 -10.13 11.43 -8.99
C GLN A 219 -10.02 11.95 -10.42
N LYS A 220 -8.98 12.75 -10.73
CA LYS A 220 -8.72 13.29 -12.07
C LYS A 220 -8.52 12.20 -13.13
N HIS A 221 -8.01 11.04 -12.72
CA HIS A 221 -7.72 9.91 -13.62
C HIS A 221 -8.77 8.79 -13.53
N ASP A 222 -9.93 9.05 -12.88
CA ASP A 222 -11.00 8.08 -12.63
C ASP A 222 -10.53 6.80 -11.91
N ALA A 223 -9.44 6.91 -11.13
CA ALA A 223 -8.85 5.79 -10.41
C ALA A 223 -9.51 5.54 -9.04
N MET A 224 -10.31 6.47 -8.54
CA MET A 224 -11.04 6.30 -7.28
C MET A 224 -12.11 5.21 -7.36
N GLU A 225 -12.70 4.97 -8.53
CA GLU A 225 -13.81 4.01 -8.69
C GLU A 225 -13.43 2.58 -8.28
N TYR A 226 -12.16 2.20 -8.51
CA TYR A 226 -11.62 0.89 -8.15
C TYR A 226 -10.60 0.96 -7.00
N SER A 227 -10.57 2.07 -6.27
CA SER A 227 -9.61 2.31 -5.19
C SER A 227 -10.27 2.51 -3.84
N ILE A 228 -9.58 2.10 -2.78
CA ILE A 228 -9.88 2.40 -1.38
C ILE A 228 -8.69 3.17 -0.82
N VAL A 229 -8.95 4.27 -0.12
CA VAL A 229 -7.90 5.05 0.56
C VAL A 229 -8.08 4.92 2.06
N VAL A 230 -7.07 4.40 2.76
CA VAL A 230 -6.98 4.39 4.22
C VAL A 230 -5.91 5.39 4.62
N SER A 231 -6.26 6.39 5.42
CA SER A 231 -5.34 7.48 5.73
C SER A 231 -5.21 7.73 7.22
N THR A 232 -3.97 7.89 7.66
CA THR A 232 -3.63 8.45 8.96
C THR A 232 -2.59 9.54 8.80
N SER A 233 -2.76 10.61 9.54
CA SER A 233 -1.85 11.76 9.52
C SER A 233 -0.73 11.60 10.53
N GLY A 234 0.29 12.44 10.43
CA GLY A 234 1.36 12.53 11.43
C GLY A 234 0.89 13.08 12.79
N GLU A 235 -0.27 13.73 12.81
CA GLU A 235 -0.88 14.32 14.02
C GLU A 235 -1.81 13.32 14.74
N ASP A 236 -2.21 12.25 14.08
CA ASP A 236 -3.05 11.22 14.68
C ASP A 236 -2.29 10.45 15.79
N PRO A 237 -3.01 9.91 16.78
CA PRO A 237 -2.42 9.08 17.82
C PRO A 237 -1.56 7.95 17.22
N PRO A 238 -0.43 7.60 17.85
CA PRO A 238 0.44 6.54 17.34
C PRO A 238 -0.28 5.20 17.16
N GLY A 239 -1.35 4.93 17.94
CA GLY A 239 -2.21 3.76 17.77
C GLY A 239 -2.87 3.69 16.42
N MET A 240 -3.40 4.80 15.90
CA MET A 240 -4.00 4.89 14.58
C MET A 240 -2.99 4.59 13.46
N ARG A 241 -1.80 5.19 13.56
CA ARG A 241 -0.70 4.95 12.59
C ARG A 241 -0.22 3.50 12.61
N PHE A 242 -0.28 2.85 13.78
CA PHE A 242 0.11 1.45 13.94
C PHE A 242 -0.91 0.49 13.31
N ILE A 243 -2.22 0.68 13.54
CA ILE A 243 -3.24 -0.24 13.02
C ILE A 243 -3.56 -0.03 11.53
N ALA A 244 -3.26 1.14 10.95
CA ALA A 244 -3.65 1.49 9.58
C ALA A 244 -3.22 0.46 8.52
N PRO A 245 -1.97 -0.04 8.47
CA PRO A 245 -1.58 -1.05 7.50
C PRO A 245 -2.34 -2.37 7.65
N TYR A 246 -2.62 -2.79 8.89
CA TYR A 246 -3.37 -4.01 9.17
C TYR A 246 -4.83 -3.88 8.73
N ALA A 247 -5.47 -2.76 9.05
CA ALA A 247 -6.83 -2.45 8.62
C ALA A 247 -6.95 -2.44 7.09
N ALA A 248 -6.06 -1.74 6.41
CA ALA A 248 -6.01 -1.69 4.95
C ALA A 248 -5.79 -3.07 4.33
N THR A 249 -4.93 -3.90 4.93
CA THR A 249 -4.68 -5.27 4.46
C THR A 249 -5.92 -6.14 4.60
N THR A 250 -6.65 -6.06 5.72
CA THR A 250 -7.89 -6.81 5.93
C THR A 250 -8.97 -6.41 4.93
N MET A 251 -9.07 -5.11 4.58
CA MET A 251 -9.97 -4.65 3.52
C MET A 251 -9.57 -5.21 2.15
N ALA A 252 -8.26 -5.26 1.86
CA ALA A 252 -7.72 -5.82 0.62
C ALA A 252 -7.93 -7.34 0.51
N GLU A 253 -7.70 -8.09 1.58
CA GLU A 253 -7.87 -9.54 1.63
C GLU A 253 -9.30 -9.99 1.36
N HIS A 254 -10.29 -9.19 1.74
CA HIS A 254 -11.69 -9.49 1.42
C HIS A 254 -11.92 -9.69 -0.08
N PHE A 255 -11.27 -8.88 -0.91
CA PHE A 255 -11.36 -9.01 -2.35
C PHE A 255 -10.50 -10.14 -2.90
N MET A 256 -9.31 -10.34 -2.34
CA MET A 256 -8.45 -11.48 -2.67
C MET A 256 -9.17 -12.81 -2.40
N ASP A 257 -9.81 -12.96 -1.23
CA ASP A 257 -10.59 -14.15 -0.86
C ASP A 257 -11.80 -14.39 -1.80
N LYS A 258 -12.27 -13.34 -2.49
CA LYS A 258 -13.32 -13.42 -3.53
C LYS A 258 -12.77 -13.67 -4.95
N GLY A 259 -11.50 -14.03 -5.07
CA GLY A 259 -10.87 -14.32 -6.37
C GLY A 259 -10.50 -13.08 -7.19
N LYS A 260 -10.41 -11.90 -6.57
CA LYS A 260 -9.99 -10.68 -7.25
C LYS A 260 -8.49 -10.45 -7.12
N ASP A 261 -7.93 -9.77 -8.09
CA ASP A 261 -6.56 -9.26 -7.99
C ASP A 261 -6.57 -7.92 -7.28
N VAL A 262 -5.72 -7.79 -6.28
CA VAL A 262 -5.63 -6.59 -5.44
C VAL A 262 -4.21 -6.07 -5.40
N LEU A 263 -4.06 -4.77 -5.51
CA LEU A 263 -2.82 -4.03 -5.28
C LEU A 263 -2.95 -3.23 -3.99
N ILE A 264 -2.06 -3.47 -3.01
CA ILE A 264 -1.98 -2.66 -1.81
C ILE A 264 -0.66 -1.89 -1.77
N ILE A 265 -0.74 -0.62 -1.43
CA ILE A 265 0.42 0.26 -1.28
C ILE A 265 0.45 0.79 0.16
N TYR A 266 1.60 0.67 0.83
CA TYR A 266 1.81 1.22 2.18
C TYR A 266 2.78 2.40 2.10
N ASP A 267 2.26 3.61 2.21
CA ASP A 267 3.04 4.87 2.14
C ASP A 267 3.01 5.62 3.49
N ASP A 268 4.00 5.43 4.40
CA ASP A 268 5.13 4.52 4.31
C ASP A 268 5.30 3.67 5.59
N LEU A 269 5.96 2.54 5.45
CA LEU A 269 6.25 1.65 6.58
C LEU A 269 7.34 2.18 7.53
N THR A 270 8.08 3.23 7.15
CA THR A 270 8.99 3.93 8.07
C THR A 270 8.20 4.61 9.18
N ASN A 271 7.12 5.31 8.82
CA ASN A 271 6.22 5.96 9.78
C ASN A 271 5.49 4.93 10.65
N HIS A 272 5.09 3.79 10.08
CA HIS A 272 4.53 2.66 10.84
C HIS A 272 5.53 2.15 11.89
N ALA A 273 6.78 1.92 11.51
CA ALA A 273 7.83 1.49 12.43
C ALA A 273 8.08 2.51 13.55
N ILE A 274 8.07 3.82 13.21
CA ILE A 274 8.22 4.91 14.19
C ILE A 274 7.05 4.90 15.18
N ALA A 275 5.81 4.74 14.73
CA ALA A 275 4.63 4.64 15.59
C ALA A 275 4.75 3.43 16.54
N TYR A 276 5.16 2.27 16.04
CA TYR A 276 5.38 1.08 16.87
C TYR A 276 6.48 1.29 17.92
N ARG A 277 7.60 1.94 17.56
CA ARG A 277 8.66 2.30 18.49
C ARG A 277 8.15 3.23 19.57
N GLU A 278 7.38 4.25 19.20
CA GLU A 278 6.77 5.21 20.13
C GLU A 278 5.87 4.50 21.15
N LEU A 279 4.93 3.68 20.69
CA LEU A 279 4.03 2.89 21.54
C LEU A 279 4.80 1.97 22.50
N SER A 280 5.81 1.28 21.97
CA SER A 280 6.61 0.34 22.75
C SER A 280 7.40 1.02 23.86
N LEU A 281 7.99 2.18 23.58
CA LEU A 281 8.71 2.97 24.59
C LEU A 281 7.76 3.54 25.65
N LEU A 282 6.59 4.04 25.26
CA LEU A 282 5.56 4.53 26.17
C LEU A 282 5.04 3.41 27.09
N LEU A 283 4.92 2.20 26.56
CA LEU A 283 4.53 1.00 27.31
C LEU A 283 5.71 0.31 28.03
N ARG A 284 6.90 0.96 28.05
CA ARG A 284 8.12 0.49 28.72
C ARG A 284 8.65 -0.86 28.25
N ARG A 285 8.40 -1.24 27.00
CA ARG A 285 9.07 -2.39 26.39
C ARG A 285 10.56 -2.11 26.22
N PRO A 286 11.45 -3.08 26.47
CA PRO A 286 12.89 -2.85 26.35
C PRO A 286 13.26 -2.53 24.88
N PRO A 287 14.00 -1.43 24.65
CA PRO A 287 14.45 -1.07 23.30
C PRO A 287 15.63 -1.95 22.84
N GLY A 288 15.65 -2.25 21.55
CA GLY A 288 16.76 -2.88 20.84
C GLY A 288 17.54 -1.91 19.96
N ARG A 289 17.96 -2.38 18.78
CA ARG A 289 18.72 -1.58 17.81
C ARG A 289 17.92 -0.34 17.36
N GLU A 290 18.56 0.82 17.33
CA GLU A 290 17.97 2.12 16.96
C GLU A 290 16.70 2.46 17.78
N ALA A 291 16.66 1.97 19.02
CA ALA A 291 15.52 2.07 19.94
C ALA A 291 14.22 1.41 19.46
N PHE A 292 14.26 0.60 18.40
CA PHE A 292 13.12 -0.24 18.00
C PHE A 292 13.00 -1.46 18.92
N PRO A 293 11.77 -1.94 19.19
CA PRO A 293 11.57 -3.20 19.89
C PRO A 293 12.16 -4.38 19.11
N GLY A 294 12.57 -5.44 19.82
CA GLY A 294 13.21 -6.60 19.21
C GLY A 294 12.32 -7.36 18.23
N ASP A 295 11.00 -7.23 18.34
CA ASP A 295 9.98 -7.86 17.51
C ASP A 295 9.55 -7.05 16.28
N ILE A 296 10.17 -5.90 15.99
CA ILE A 296 9.81 -5.05 14.83
C ILE A 296 9.86 -5.82 13.50
N PHE A 297 10.78 -6.77 13.36
CA PHE A 297 10.85 -7.62 12.18
C PHE A 297 9.58 -8.46 12.03
N TYR A 298 9.10 -9.05 13.13
CA TYR A 298 7.89 -9.86 13.15
C TYR A 298 6.65 -9.01 12.81
N ILE A 299 6.57 -7.77 13.30
CA ILE A 299 5.48 -6.83 13.00
C ILE A 299 5.33 -6.61 11.48
N HIS A 300 6.44 -6.38 10.79
CA HIS A 300 6.40 -6.20 9.33
C HIS A 300 6.24 -7.51 8.57
N SER A 301 6.86 -8.59 9.02
CA SER A 301 6.75 -9.87 8.31
C SER A 301 5.32 -10.43 8.36
N ARG A 302 4.64 -10.42 9.53
CA ARG A 302 3.25 -10.88 9.62
C ARG A 302 2.28 -10.04 8.80
N LEU A 303 2.56 -8.74 8.61
CA LEU A 303 1.79 -7.88 7.71
C LEU A 303 2.01 -8.26 6.25
N LEU A 304 3.27 -8.30 5.81
CA LEU A 304 3.62 -8.45 4.40
C LEU A 304 3.45 -9.89 3.89
N GLU A 305 3.58 -10.91 4.77
CA GLU A 305 3.32 -12.31 4.40
C GLU A 305 1.85 -12.59 4.06
N ARG A 306 0.93 -11.70 4.40
CA ARG A 306 -0.48 -11.78 3.98
C ARG A 306 -0.65 -11.51 2.49
N ALA A 307 0.31 -10.81 1.86
CA ALA A 307 0.34 -10.59 0.42
C ALA A 307 0.85 -11.84 -0.30
N THR A 308 0.04 -12.40 -1.18
CA THR A 308 0.31 -13.65 -1.90
C THR A 308 -0.63 -13.84 -3.09
N HIS A 309 -0.39 -14.87 -3.89
CA HIS A 309 -1.32 -15.40 -4.87
C HIS A 309 -1.91 -16.71 -4.32
N LEU A 310 -3.23 -16.81 -4.26
CA LEU A 310 -3.94 -17.99 -3.79
C LEU A 310 -4.17 -18.98 -4.92
N LYS A 311 -4.15 -20.29 -4.60
CA LYS A 311 -4.59 -21.32 -5.53
C LYS A 311 -6.07 -21.18 -5.85
N GLU A 312 -6.51 -21.68 -7.02
CA GLU A 312 -7.91 -21.64 -7.45
C GLU A 312 -8.86 -22.27 -6.44
N GLU A 313 -8.46 -23.34 -5.75
CA GLU A 313 -9.26 -24.00 -4.70
C GLU A 313 -9.52 -23.10 -3.47
N PHE A 314 -8.71 -22.04 -3.28
CA PHE A 314 -8.87 -21.02 -2.25
C PHE A 314 -9.34 -19.66 -2.81
N GLY A 315 -9.90 -19.65 -4.03
CA GLY A 315 -10.46 -18.48 -4.69
C GLY A 315 -9.64 -17.92 -5.84
N GLY A 316 -8.36 -18.27 -5.97
CA GLY A 316 -7.50 -17.87 -7.10
C GLY A 316 -7.13 -16.38 -7.15
N GLY A 317 -7.49 -15.60 -6.12
CA GLY A 317 -7.20 -14.17 -6.06
C GLY A 317 -5.76 -13.88 -5.67
N SER A 318 -5.31 -12.66 -5.91
CA SER A 318 -3.97 -12.22 -5.53
C SER A 318 -3.98 -10.90 -4.75
N LEU A 319 -3.03 -10.76 -3.83
CA LEU A 319 -2.74 -9.51 -3.13
C LEU A 319 -1.27 -9.15 -3.37
N THR A 320 -1.04 -8.14 -4.21
CA THR A 320 0.30 -7.62 -4.50
C THR A 320 0.59 -6.45 -3.57
N ALA A 321 1.72 -6.47 -2.87
CA ALA A 321 2.09 -5.43 -1.92
C ALA A 321 3.25 -4.58 -2.45
N LEU A 322 3.08 -3.27 -2.43
CA LEU A 322 4.12 -2.27 -2.68
C LEU A 322 4.38 -1.47 -1.40
N PRO A 323 5.15 -2.00 -0.44
CA PRO A 323 5.58 -1.21 0.70
C PRO A 323 6.56 -0.12 0.25
N ILE A 324 6.36 1.08 0.79
CA ILE A 324 7.28 2.21 0.61
C ILE A 324 8.07 2.39 1.90
N VAL A 325 9.39 2.56 1.76
CA VAL A 325 10.30 2.87 2.87
C VAL A 325 11.15 4.07 2.51
N ALA A 326 11.26 5.02 3.43
CA ALA A 326 12.14 6.16 3.29
C ALA A 326 13.54 5.83 3.83
N THR A 327 14.58 6.16 3.05
CA THR A 327 15.97 6.18 3.52
C THR A 327 16.38 7.59 3.90
N GLU A 328 17.45 7.69 4.67
CA GLU A 328 18.13 8.94 4.99
C GLU A 328 19.57 8.88 4.43
N ALA A 329 19.94 9.89 3.66
CA ALA A 329 21.26 9.98 3.01
C ALA A 329 21.65 8.69 2.26
N GLN A 330 20.72 8.09 1.54
CA GLN A 330 20.91 6.85 0.76
C GLN A 330 21.33 5.63 1.60
N ASN A 331 21.13 5.66 2.93
CA ASN A 331 21.52 4.56 3.82
C ASN A 331 20.53 3.39 3.75
N VAL A 332 20.74 2.47 2.83
CA VAL A 332 19.96 1.23 2.70
C VAL A 332 20.30 0.19 3.78
N SER A 333 21.38 0.39 4.53
CA SER A 333 21.83 -0.51 5.60
C SER A 333 21.26 -0.14 6.97
N ALA A 334 20.40 0.88 7.06
CA ALA A 334 19.66 1.20 8.27
C ALA A 334 18.73 0.04 8.67
N TYR A 335 18.29 0.01 9.92
CA TYR A 335 17.61 -1.15 10.49
C TYR A 335 16.28 -1.48 9.77
N ILE A 336 15.41 -0.51 9.59
CA ILE A 336 14.10 -0.74 8.95
C ILE A 336 14.24 -1.10 7.46
N PRO A 337 15.00 -0.36 6.62
CA PRO A 337 15.24 -0.76 5.23
C PRO A 337 15.75 -2.20 5.10
N THR A 338 16.75 -2.59 5.89
CA THR A 338 17.33 -3.94 5.85
C THR A 338 16.30 -5.02 6.18
N ASN A 339 15.46 -4.79 7.20
CA ASN A 339 14.40 -5.71 7.58
C ASN A 339 13.38 -5.90 6.45
N ILE A 340 12.90 -4.81 5.87
CA ILE A 340 11.88 -4.88 4.81
C ILE A 340 12.44 -5.51 3.53
N ILE A 341 13.70 -5.20 3.14
CA ILE A 341 14.39 -5.85 2.01
C ILE A 341 14.44 -7.38 2.18
N SER A 342 14.62 -7.86 3.41
CA SER A 342 14.69 -9.30 3.67
C SER A 342 13.32 -9.99 3.63
N ILE A 343 12.24 -9.27 3.95
CA ILE A 343 10.86 -9.77 3.94
C ILE A 343 10.27 -9.78 2.53
N THR A 344 10.64 -8.79 1.69
CA THR A 344 10.08 -8.59 0.36
C THR A 344 10.76 -9.45 -0.71
N ASP A 345 10.10 -9.63 -1.84
CA ASP A 345 10.57 -10.42 -2.98
C ASP A 345 11.43 -9.60 -3.96
N GLY A 346 11.80 -8.40 -3.58
CA GLY A 346 12.65 -7.50 -4.33
C GLY A 346 12.50 -6.05 -3.88
N GLN A 347 13.26 -5.17 -4.53
CA GLN A 347 13.21 -3.73 -4.26
C GLN A 347 13.44 -2.90 -5.51
N ILE A 348 12.72 -1.79 -5.61
CA ILE A 348 12.92 -0.68 -6.55
C ILE A 348 13.61 0.43 -5.78
N TYR A 349 14.89 0.69 -6.07
CA TYR A 349 15.65 1.74 -5.42
C TYR A 349 15.62 3.03 -6.23
N LEU A 350 15.20 4.12 -5.59
CA LEU A 350 15.16 5.46 -6.18
C LEU A 350 16.36 6.28 -5.74
N SER A 351 17.17 6.70 -6.71
CA SER A 351 18.40 7.45 -6.48
C SER A 351 18.16 8.96 -6.49
N PRO A 352 18.55 9.67 -5.41
CA PRO A 352 18.54 11.14 -5.41
C PRO A 352 19.41 11.74 -6.52
N ASP A 353 20.51 11.10 -6.87
CA ASP A 353 21.42 11.57 -7.92
C ASP A 353 20.77 11.54 -9.30
N LEU A 354 19.99 10.51 -9.60
CA LEU A 354 19.22 10.42 -10.85
C LEU A 354 18.09 11.44 -10.86
N PHE A 355 17.42 11.61 -9.72
CA PHE A 355 16.34 12.60 -9.57
C PHE A 355 16.87 14.03 -9.83
N GLN A 356 18.01 14.40 -9.23
CA GLN A 356 18.64 15.71 -9.44
C GLN A 356 19.08 15.96 -10.90
N LYS A 357 19.38 14.89 -11.64
CA LYS A 357 19.73 14.96 -13.07
C LYS A 357 18.50 15.00 -13.98
N GLY A 358 17.28 15.02 -13.43
CA GLY A 358 16.04 14.99 -14.22
C GLY A 358 15.79 13.65 -14.93
N ILE A 359 16.39 12.56 -14.45
CA ILE A 359 16.11 11.21 -14.95
C ILE A 359 14.96 10.65 -14.14
N LEU A 360 13.77 10.66 -14.72
CA LEU A 360 12.53 10.25 -14.07
C LEU A 360 11.85 9.11 -14.84
N PRO A 361 11.30 8.08 -14.15
CA PRO A 361 11.46 7.81 -12.71
C PRO A 361 12.93 7.57 -12.34
N ALA A 362 13.32 8.02 -11.14
CA ALA A 362 14.73 8.01 -10.71
C ALA A 362 15.21 6.61 -10.24
N VAL A 363 14.83 5.58 -10.97
CA VAL A 363 15.11 4.17 -10.65
C VAL A 363 16.56 3.82 -10.97
N ASP A 364 17.30 3.43 -9.95
CA ASP A 364 18.65 2.87 -10.09
C ASP A 364 18.52 1.37 -10.42
N VAL A 365 18.69 1.02 -11.68
CA VAL A 365 18.52 -0.35 -12.19
C VAL A 365 19.56 -1.31 -11.59
N GLY A 366 20.76 -0.83 -11.31
CA GLY A 366 21.85 -1.61 -10.73
C GLY A 366 21.56 -2.06 -9.29
N LYS A 367 20.88 -1.22 -8.49
CA LYS A 367 20.52 -1.50 -7.10
C LYS A 367 19.14 -2.11 -6.94
N SER A 368 18.33 -2.09 -7.99
CA SER A 368 16.96 -2.63 -7.99
C SER A 368 16.95 -4.09 -8.39
N VAL A 369 16.12 -4.89 -7.72
CA VAL A 369 16.07 -6.35 -7.93
C VAL A 369 14.63 -6.82 -7.82
N SER A 370 14.16 -7.62 -8.78
CA SER A 370 12.97 -8.47 -8.62
C SER A 370 13.43 -9.93 -8.52
N ARG A 371 13.13 -10.59 -7.40
CA ARG A 371 13.50 -12.00 -7.18
C ARG A 371 12.60 -12.97 -7.96
N VAL A 372 11.42 -12.54 -8.32
CA VAL A 372 10.50 -13.30 -9.19
C VAL A 372 10.96 -13.16 -10.65
N GLY A 373 11.32 -11.95 -11.06
CA GLY A 373 12.00 -11.66 -12.31
C GLY A 373 11.22 -12.08 -13.54
N GLY A 374 11.94 -12.64 -14.53
CA GLY A 374 11.40 -12.98 -15.84
C GLY A 374 10.27 -14.03 -15.86
N LYS A 375 9.98 -14.71 -14.73
CA LYS A 375 8.85 -15.64 -14.64
C LYS A 375 7.50 -14.94 -14.79
N THR A 376 7.42 -13.68 -14.34
CA THR A 376 6.22 -12.85 -14.43
C THR A 376 6.18 -11.95 -15.65
N GLN A 377 7.24 -11.93 -16.48
CA GLN A 377 7.24 -11.14 -17.71
C GLN A 377 6.52 -11.87 -18.84
N LEU A 378 5.77 -11.10 -19.59
CA LEU A 378 5.23 -11.57 -20.87
C LEU A 378 6.37 -12.01 -21.79
N PRO A 379 6.17 -13.03 -22.66
CA PRO A 379 7.21 -13.52 -23.58
C PRO A 379 7.82 -12.42 -24.45
N ALA A 380 7.01 -11.45 -24.90
CA ALA A 380 7.47 -10.31 -25.67
C ALA A 380 8.46 -9.42 -24.89
N TYR A 381 8.22 -9.16 -23.61
CA TYR A 381 9.19 -8.42 -22.78
C TYR A 381 10.50 -9.18 -22.62
N ARG A 382 10.45 -10.49 -22.40
CA ARG A 382 11.67 -11.30 -22.28
C ARG A 382 12.50 -11.28 -23.55
N ALA A 383 11.86 -11.27 -24.71
CA ALA A 383 12.55 -11.20 -26.00
C ALA A 383 13.23 -9.84 -26.20
N VAL A 384 12.55 -8.73 -25.89
CA VAL A 384 13.03 -7.36 -26.13
C VAL A 384 13.95 -6.87 -25.01
N ALA A 385 13.57 -7.10 -23.76
CA ALA A 385 14.27 -6.55 -22.60
C ALA A 385 15.33 -7.49 -21.98
N GLY A 386 15.43 -8.74 -22.44
CA GLY A 386 16.35 -9.72 -21.87
C GLY A 386 17.82 -9.26 -21.84
N ASN A 387 18.29 -8.64 -22.90
CA ASN A 387 19.65 -8.09 -22.98
C ASN A 387 19.72 -6.63 -22.48
N LEU A 388 18.60 -5.93 -22.40
CA LEU A 388 18.57 -4.49 -22.09
C LEU A 388 19.11 -4.21 -20.68
N ARG A 389 18.74 -5.02 -19.69
CA ARG A 389 19.22 -4.88 -18.32
C ARG A 389 20.73 -5.01 -18.21
N LEU A 390 21.30 -6.03 -18.85
CA LEU A 390 22.76 -6.25 -18.85
C LEU A 390 23.47 -5.09 -19.53
N SER A 391 23.01 -4.70 -20.72
CA SER A 391 23.59 -3.60 -21.49
C SER A 391 23.49 -2.26 -20.74
N TYR A 392 22.38 -2.01 -20.05
CA TYR A 392 22.18 -0.80 -19.25
C TYR A 392 23.10 -0.76 -18.01
N SER A 393 23.24 -1.88 -17.31
CA SER A 393 24.18 -1.97 -16.17
C SER A 393 25.63 -1.76 -16.60
N GLN A 394 26.04 -2.36 -17.73
CA GLN A 394 27.39 -2.12 -18.29
C GLN A 394 27.59 -0.66 -18.67
N PHE A 395 26.58 -0.03 -19.28
CA PHE A 395 26.62 1.39 -19.59
C PHE A 395 26.81 2.26 -18.32
N GLU A 396 26.08 1.99 -17.23
CA GLU A 396 26.20 2.76 -15.99
C GLU A 396 27.61 2.65 -15.37
N GLU A 397 28.22 1.48 -15.44
CA GLU A 397 29.61 1.28 -15.00
C GLU A 397 30.61 2.04 -15.89
N LEU A 398 30.46 1.91 -17.21
CA LEU A 398 31.32 2.59 -18.17
C LEU A 398 31.16 4.11 -18.12
N GLU A 399 29.96 4.63 -17.91
CA GLU A 399 29.73 6.08 -17.76
C GLU A 399 30.43 6.65 -16.51
N LYS A 400 30.44 5.90 -15.40
CA LYS A 400 31.18 6.28 -14.20
C LYS A 400 32.69 6.30 -14.47
N PHE A 401 33.18 5.28 -15.15
CA PHE A 401 34.61 5.18 -15.51
C PHE A 401 35.01 6.28 -16.49
N ALA A 402 34.18 6.55 -17.50
CA ALA A 402 34.46 7.56 -18.53
C ALA A 402 34.66 8.98 -17.99
N ARG A 403 34.11 9.30 -16.80
CA ARG A 403 34.34 10.61 -16.14
C ARG A 403 35.80 10.83 -15.69
N PHE A 404 36.55 9.74 -15.48
CA PHE A 404 37.91 9.80 -15.00
C PHE A 404 38.95 9.45 -16.09
N SER A 405 38.49 8.96 -17.25
CA SER A 405 39.38 8.52 -18.34
C SER A 405 39.44 9.57 -19.46
N THR A 406 40.67 9.95 -19.84
CA THR A 406 40.92 10.91 -20.91
C THR A 406 40.86 10.30 -22.32
N ARG A 407 40.94 8.98 -22.45
CA ARG A 407 40.89 8.28 -23.75
C ARG A 407 39.94 7.06 -23.62
N LEU A 408 38.85 7.07 -24.34
CA LEU A 408 37.98 5.93 -24.53
C LEU A 408 38.26 5.34 -25.91
N ASP A 409 38.27 4.01 -25.99
CA ASP A 409 38.29 3.34 -27.29
C ASP A 409 36.91 3.54 -28.00
N GLU A 410 36.85 3.24 -29.28
CA GLU A 410 35.68 3.49 -30.12
C GLU A 410 34.51 2.60 -29.72
N GLU A 411 34.77 1.38 -29.27
CA GLU A 411 33.70 0.43 -28.86
C GLU A 411 33.07 0.88 -27.54
N THR A 412 33.85 1.27 -26.56
CA THR A 412 33.35 1.85 -25.29
C THR A 412 32.55 3.11 -25.53
N ARG A 413 32.98 3.98 -26.47
CA ARG A 413 32.21 5.17 -26.82
C ARG A 413 30.86 4.83 -27.40
N LYS A 414 30.77 3.88 -28.34
CA LYS A 414 29.51 3.42 -28.92
C LYS A 414 28.56 2.84 -27.87
N THR A 415 29.11 2.04 -26.94
CA THR A 415 28.33 1.48 -25.84
C THR A 415 27.76 2.57 -24.92
N ILE A 416 28.55 3.60 -24.62
CA ILE A 416 28.09 4.74 -23.81
C ILE A 416 27.01 5.54 -24.55
N GLU A 417 27.18 5.82 -25.84
CA GLU A 417 26.22 6.55 -26.64
C GLU A 417 24.88 5.80 -26.75
N ARG A 418 24.94 4.49 -27.00
CA ARG A 418 23.75 3.64 -27.02
C ARG A 418 23.07 3.58 -25.66
N GLY A 419 23.83 3.43 -24.57
CA GLY A 419 23.30 3.45 -23.22
C GLY A 419 22.60 4.77 -22.84
N ARG A 420 23.13 5.91 -23.30
CA ARG A 420 22.46 7.21 -23.14
C ARG A 420 21.11 7.25 -23.84
N ARG A 421 21.01 6.71 -25.06
CA ARG A 421 19.72 6.61 -25.79
C ARG A 421 18.72 5.71 -25.07
N VAL A 422 19.17 4.56 -24.58
CA VAL A 422 18.35 3.68 -23.73
C VAL A 422 17.82 4.42 -22.52
N ARG A 423 18.69 5.20 -21.84
CA ARG A 423 18.27 6.02 -20.68
C ARG A 423 17.22 7.03 -21.04
N GLU A 424 17.33 7.71 -22.18
CA GLU A 424 16.32 8.68 -22.64
C GLU A 424 14.97 8.00 -22.92
N VAL A 425 14.98 6.85 -23.61
CA VAL A 425 13.76 6.07 -23.86
C VAL A 425 13.13 5.54 -22.56
N LEU A 426 13.92 5.21 -21.55
CA LEU A 426 13.38 4.76 -20.25
C LEU A 426 12.80 5.89 -19.40
N LYS A 427 13.08 7.16 -19.70
CA LYS A 427 12.42 8.28 -19.04
C LYS A 427 10.93 8.28 -19.35
N GLN A 428 10.17 8.73 -18.37
CA GLN A 428 8.72 8.80 -18.49
C GLN A 428 8.18 9.82 -17.49
N ASP A 429 7.35 10.72 -17.98
CA ASP A 429 6.71 11.73 -17.15
C ASP A 429 5.62 11.09 -16.28
N GLN A 430 5.39 11.66 -15.10
CA GLN A 430 4.29 11.25 -14.22
C GLN A 430 2.95 11.37 -14.94
N TYR A 431 2.00 10.51 -14.64
CA TYR A 431 0.68 10.36 -15.26
C TYR A 431 0.68 9.90 -16.73
N ASN A 432 1.83 9.64 -17.29
CA ASN A 432 1.95 9.17 -18.68
C ASN A 432 2.25 7.66 -18.71
N THR A 433 1.33 6.86 -18.16
CA THR A 433 1.46 5.39 -18.17
C THR A 433 1.26 4.84 -19.57
N LEU A 434 2.10 3.88 -19.98
CA LEU A 434 2.07 3.27 -21.29
C LEU A 434 1.49 1.85 -21.23
N SER A 435 0.70 1.51 -22.23
CA SER A 435 0.24 0.14 -22.45
C SER A 435 1.39 -0.79 -22.86
N VAL A 436 1.21 -2.10 -22.71
CA VAL A 436 2.23 -3.10 -23.10
C VAL A 436 2.70 -2.94 -24.54
N PRO A 437 1.82 -2.83 -25.55
CA PRO A 437 2.25 -2.62 -26.94
C PRO A 437 3.07 -1.34 -27.13
N GLU A 438 2.69 -0.24 -26.48
CA GLU A 438 3.44 1.03 -26.57
C GLU A 438 4.85 0.88 -25.97
N GLN A 439 4.96 0.25 -24.79
CA GLN A 439 6.25 -0.02 -24.19
C GLN A 439 7.11 -0.93 -25.07
N MET A 440 6.52 -1.98 -25.67
CA MET A 440 7.22 -2.87 -26.59
C MET A 440 7.80 -2.13 -27.79
N VAL A 441 7.02 -1.25 -28.42
CA VAL A 441 7.48 -0.47 -29.54
C VAL A 441 8.63 0.46 -29.16
N ALA A 442 8.52 1.16 -28.02
CA ALA A 442 9.56 2.06 -27.55
C ALA A 442 10.88 1.30 -27.27
N LEU A 443 10.78 0.17 -26.56
CA LEU A 443 11.94 -0.66 -26.21
C LEU A 443 12.56 -1.33 -27.42
N LEU A 444 11.75 -1.87 -28.33
CA LEU A 444 12.23 -2.48 -29.58
C LEU A 444 12.96 -1.45 -30.44
N SER A 445 12.44 -0.24 -30.55
CA SER A 445 13.06 0.84 -31.33
C SER A 445 14.48 1.16 -30.85
N VAL A 446 14.72 1.14 -29.54
CA VAL A 446 16.07 1.41 -29.00
C VAL A 446 16.97 0.19 -29.06
N THR A 447 16.44 -1.03 -28.90
CA THR A 447 17.24 -2.26 -28.95
C THR A 447 17.68 -2.60 -30.36
N GLU A 448 16.87 -2.32 -31.38
CA GLU A 448 17.20 -2.51 -32.79
C GLU A 448 17.99 -1.35 -33.40
N GLY A 449 18.33 -0.33 -32.58
CA GLY A 449 19.20 0.77 -33.05
C GLY A 449 18.50 1.82 -33.91
N LEU A 450 17.14 1.87 -33.96
CA LEU A 450 16.41 2.88 -34.74
C LEU A 450 16.67 4.32 -34.23
N PHE A 451 17.19 4.49 -33.07
CA PHE A 451 17.58 5.79 -32.49
C PHE A 451 19.07 6.11 -32.65
N ASP A 452 19.89 5.23 -33.27
CA ASP A 452 21.36 5.41 -33.29
C ASP A 452 21.81 6.69 -34.02
N ASP A 453 21.08 7.09 -35.06
CA ASP A 453 21.36 8.31 -35.85
C ASP A 453 20.62 9.55 -35.31
N ILE A 454 19.83 9.41 -34.23
CA ILE A 454 19.04 10.50 -33.68
C ILE A 454 19.80 11.17 -32.54
N PRO A 455 19.92 12.51 -32.51
CA PRO A 455 20.45 13.25 -31.37
C PRO A 455 19.69 12.92 -30.08
N VAL A 456 20.42 12.77 -28.98
CA VAL A 456 19.85 12.36 -27.68
C VAL A 456 18.71 13.28 -27.25
N ASP A 457 18.83 14.58 -27.49
CA ASP A 457 17.80 15.59 -27.12
C ASP A 457 16.50 15.46 -27.92
N ASN A 458 16.51 14.77 -29.05
CA ASN A 458 15.35 14.58 -29.93
C ASN A 458 14.64 13.23 -29.75
N ILE A 459 15.15 12.37 -28.87
CA ILE A 459 14.63 11.01 -28.68
C ILE A 459 13.20 11.03 -28.16
N ASP A 460 12.89 11.83 -27.15
CA ASP A 460 11.55 11.94 -26.56
C ASP A 460 10.50 12.37 -27.62
N GLU A 461 10.82 13.39 -28.44
CA GLU A 461 9.92 13.83 -29.50
C GLU A 461 9.72 12.74 -30.57
N THR A 462 10.78 12.02 -30.89
CA THR A 462 10.73 10.94 -31.89
C THR A 462 9.96 9.75 -31.35
N GLU A 463 10.15 9.36 -30.09
CA GLU A 463 9.37 8.32 -29.42
C GLU A 463 7.88 8.64 -29.45
N LYS A 464 7.48 9.87 -29.06
CA LYS A 464 6.08 10.33 -29.11
C LYS A 464 5.47 10.24 -30.52
N LYS A 465 6.25 10.57 -31.57
CA LYS A 465 5.84 10.41 -32.97
C LYS A 465 5.64 8.96 -33.36
N ILE A 466 6.55 8.08 -32.94
CA ILE A 466 6.46 6.63 -33.21
C ILE A 466 5.21 6.06 -32.52
N LEU A 467 5.01 6.33 -31.24
CA LEU A 467 3.87 5.84 -30.46
C LEU A 467 2.54 6.33 -31.06
N SER A 468 2.46 7.60 -31.46
CA SER A 468 1.26 8.13 -32.12
C SER A 468 1.00 7.50 -33.50
N ALA A 469 2.05 7.22 -34.26
CA ALA A 469 1.93 6.54 -35.55
C ALA A 469 1.46 5.09 -35.39
N VAL A 470 1.92 4.38 -34.35
CA VAL A 470 1.46 3.01 -34.04
C VAL A 470 -0.01 3.00 -33.70
N LYS A 471 -0.47 3.90 -32.83
CA LYS A 471 -1.90 4.05 -32.50
C LYS A 471 -2.77 4.30 -33.72
N GLY A 472 -2.30 5.13 -34.65
CA GLY A 472 -3.09 5.53 -35.82
C GLY A 472 -3.04 4.54 -36.98
N LYS A 473 -1.89 3.88 -37.23
CA LYS A 473 -1.66 3.04 -38.43
C LYS A 473 -1.76 1.54 -38.16
N LEU A 474 -1.61 1.11 -36.93
CA LEU A 474 -1.59 -0.29 -36.51
C LEU A 474 -2.53 -0.53 -35.29
N PRO A 475 -3.84 -0.22 -35.42
CA PRO A 475 -4.77 -0.37 -34.35
C PRO A 475 -4.89 -1.82 -33.86
N ASP A 476 -4.70 -2.79 -34.74
CA ASP A 476 -4.77 -4.22 -34.39
C ASP A 476 -3.66 -4.63 -33.42
N ILE A 477 -2.45 -4.09 -33.58
CA ILE A 477 -1.33 -4.32 -32.63
C ILE A 477 -1.61 -3.66 -31.29
N SER A 478 -2.25 -2.48 -31.27
CA SER A 478 -2.57 -1.77 -30.05
C SER A 478 -3.75 -2.37 -29.28
N GLN A 479 -4.63 -3.13 -29.96
CA GLN A 479 -5.83 -3.76 -29.38
C GLN A 479 -5.66 -5.26 -29.11
N ASP A 480 -4.62 -5.90 -29.65
CA ASP A 480 -4.41 -7.33 -29.49
C ASP A 480 -3.93 -7.69 -28.09
N ARG A 481 -4.92 -7.87 -27.19
CA ARG A 481 -4.70 -8.38 -25.84
C ARG A 481 -4.32 -9.87 -25.80
N LYS A 482 -4.54 -10.62 -26.91
CA LYS A 482 -4.36 -12.08 -26.95
C LYS A 482 -3.00 -12.53 -27.46
N SER A 483 -2.32 -11.74 -28.30
CA SER A 483 -0.98 -12.09 -28.79
C SER A 483 0.15 -11.71 -27.84
N VAL A 484 -0.16 -11.01 -26.76
CA VAL A 484 0.81 -10.54 -25.75
C VAL A 484 0.80 -11.42 -24.49
N VAL A 485 -0.13 -12.38 -24.41
CA VAL A 485 -0.24 -13.35 -23.31
C VAL A 485 0.55 -14.62 -23.61
#